data_0d5a1e089b26a5bed5525e746e0c5d4b
#
_entry.id   0d5a1e089b26a5bed5525e746e0c5d4b
#
_cell.length_a   1.000
_cell.length_b   1.000
_cell.length_c   1.000
_cell.angle_alpha   90.00
_cell.angle_beta   90.00
_cell.angle_gamma   90.00
#
_symmetry.space_group_name_H-M   'P 1'
#
loop_
_entity.id
_entity.type
_entity.pdbx_description
1 polymer ?
#
loop_
_entity_poly.entity_id
_entity_poly.type
_entity_poly.pdbx_seq_one_letter_code
_entity_poly.pdbx_strand_id
1 'polypeptide(L)'
;MPPGPPALPIIGNAHQLKPANVYKQFRDLNERYGPLASLKVGSTNIVVIGGDGTLVRELLDKRGAIYSNRPMELVNDIAGRGDHILFQRDTDKWRTSRKLIVQHYAPRVAKTEHVRLQEAESVQLIHDFLHQPERFIEHVMRYTTSVVTCLTLEDYGVRCGTYQDPAVRGIERIMEETTALNIPGAKPPVEAFPWLWYLPDFMMMHWKSRAKEVGEIMDKIYGDLAEIGRERGVSGLNTNTLAHKLQVSEDSSGLTRRQQAYTCGVVLEGGSDIVAGAICTCILALIQNTIYQKRGREEIDGLYDEETLPRWEEEQQMPFVRAMVKEVLRWRPPIPAGVPHRLEQDDFYKNYYLPKNSTIICNSWAIHSNAERYNEPHLFKPERFLGDKMSMSDSTAHADPSQRDHFAFGAGRRMCPGIQIAEQDMFIAFSRLLWAFEFSAPPGAQVNTDQSAFFGETVRRPKPFEVVITPRSSKRVATIEREMELAKQNVFSLYGSYNGDKLPDFDI
;
A
#
# COMPACT_ATOMS: atom_id res chain seq x y z
N MET A 1 -4.65 -21.42 -24.43
CA MET A 1 -4.97 -20.30 -23.54
C MET A 1 -6.14 -20.68 -22.65
N PRO A 2 -6.24 -20.16 -21.41
CA PRO A 2 -7.46 -20.23 -20.64
C PRO A 2 -8.66 -19.64 -21.40
N PRO A 3 -9.91 -20.00 -21.03
CA PRO A 3 -11.09 -19.50 -21.73
C PRO A 3 -11.24 -17.99 -21.57
N GLY A 4 -11.89 -17.35 -22.55
CA GLY A 4 -12.11 -15.92 -22.56
C GLY A 4 -13.02 -15.50 -23.70
N PRO A 5 -13.34 -14.21 -23.83
CA PRO A 5 -14.21 -13.72 -24.89
C PRO A 5 -13.52 -13.82 -26.26
N PRO A 6 -14.28 -13.99 -27.36
CA PRO A 6 -13.72 -14.01 -28.70
C PRO A 6 -13.00 -12.70 -29.01
N ALA A 7 -11.77 -12.82 -29.50
CA ALA A 7 -10.91 -11.69 -29.85
C ALA A 7 -11.13 -11.29 -31.32
N LEU A 8 -11.14 -9.99 -31.60
CA LEU A 8 -11.13 -9.47 -32.97
C LEU A 8 -9.69 -9.52 -33.54
N PRO A 9 -9.54 -9.64 -34.87
CA PRO A 9 -8.23 -9.50 -35.49
C PRO A 9 -7.55 -8.19 -35.11
N ILE A 10 -6.23 -8.20 -34.92
CA ILE A 10 -5.35 -7.07 -34.62
C ILE A 10 -5.61 -6.49 -33.19
N ILE A 11 -6.81 -6.03 -32.88
CA ILE A 11 -7.11 -5.32 -31.61
C ILE A 11 -7.39 -6.27 -30.45
N GLY A 12 -7.69 -7.53 -30.73
CA GLY A 12 -8.07 -8.49 -29.67
C GLY A 12 -9.38 -8.08 -28.99
N ASN A 13 -9.33 -8.06 -27.66
CA ASN A 13 -10.47 -7.68 -26.81
C ASN A 13 -10.39 -6.21 -26.32
N ALA A 14 -9.51 -5.37 -26.89
CA ALA A 14 -9.35 -3.98 -26.48
C ALA A 14 -10.68 -3.19 -26.48
N HIS A 15 -11.55 -3.46 -27.47
CA HIS A 15 -12.87 -2.81 -27.60
C HIS A 15 -13.86 -3.19 -26.48
N GLN A 16 -13.58 -4.24 -25.70
CA GLN A 16 -14.44 -4.73 -24.61
C GLN A 16 -13.99 -4.17 -23.25
N LEU A 17 -12.77 -3.64 -23.16
CA LEU A 17 -12.23 -3.10 -21.91
C LEU A 17 -12.55 -1.61 -21.79
N LYS A 18 -13.18 -1.25 -20.68
CA LYS A 18 -13.42 0.15 -20.32
C LYS A 18 -12.26 0.65 -19.46
N PRO A 19 -11.85 1.92 -19.58
CA PRO A 19 -10.76 2.49 -18.78
C PRO A 19 -11.02 2.45 -17.27
N ALA A 20 -12.28 2.52 -16.86
CA ALA A 20 -12.64 2.60 -15.43
C ALA A 20 -12.99 1.23 -14.83
N ASN A 21 -12.62 1.05 -13.56
CA ASN A 21 -12.95 -0.15 -12.77
C ASN A 21 -12.51 -1.47 -13.44
N VAL A 22 -11.30 -1.52 -13.95
CA VAL A 22 -10.77 -2.68 -14.69
C VAL A 22 -10.78 -3.94 -13.82
N TYR A 23 -10.51 -3.83 -12.53
CA TYR A 23 -10.55 -4.95 -11.58
C TYR A 23 -11.94 -5.61 -11.47
N LYS A 24 -13.03 -4.83 -11.62
CA LYS A 24 -14.41 -5.38 -11.68
C LYS A 24 -14.63 -6.11 -13.00
N GLN A 25 -14.17 -5.56 -14.11
CA GLN A 25 -14.28 -6.21 -15.42
C GLN A 25 -13.51 -7.55 -15.43
N PHE A 26 -12.37 -7.60 -14.76
CA PHE A 26 -11.61 -8.84 -14.56
C PHE A 26 -12.34 -9.83 -13.65
N ARG A 27 -13.06 -9.38 -12.61
CA ARG A 27 -13.92 -10.24 -11.82
C ARG A 27 -15.04 -10.82 -12.67
N ASP A 28 -15.74 -9.97 -13.43
CA ASP A 28 -16.84 -10.39 -14.30
C ASP A 28 -16.34 -11.39 -15.38
N LEU A 29 -15.08 -11.21 -15.85
CA LEU A 29 -14.41 -12.17 -16.71
C LEU A 29 -14.22 -13.53 -16.01
N ASN A 30 -13.74 -13.52 -14.76
CA ASN A 30 -13.58 -14.76 -13.98
C ASN A 30 -14.91 -15.44 -13.66
N GLU A 31 -15.95 -14.68 -13.33
CA GLU A 31 -17.31 -15.24 -13.09
C GLU A 31 -17.85 -15.94 -14.35
N ARG A 32 -17.60 -15.38 -15.54
CA ARG A 32 -18.10 -15.92 -16.80
C ARG A 32 -17.27 -17.07 -17.37
N TYR A 33 -15.96 -17.02 -17.24
CA TYR A 33 -15.06 -17.95 -17.93
C TYR A 33 -14.27 -18.85 -16.99
N GLY A 34 -14.45 -18.70 -15.68
CA GLY A 34 -13.79 -19.49 -14.65
C GLY A 34 -12.62 -18.79 -13.95
N PRO A 35 -12.07 -19.42 -12.91
CA PRO A 35 -11.09 -18.80 -12.02
C PRO A 35 -9.76 -18.48 -12.70
N LEU A 36 -9.47 -19.05 -13.84
CA LEU A 36 -8.35 -18.71 -14.71
C LEU A 36 -8.95 -18.35 -16.09
N ALA A 37 -8.98 -17.07 -16.39
CA ALA A 37 -9.54 -16.55 -17.61
C ALA A 37 -8.48 -15.79 -18.43
N SER A 38 -8.70 -15.59 -19.71
CA SER A 38 -7.78 -14.85 -20.57
C SER A 38 -8.47 -13.90 -21.52
N LEU A 39 -7.72 -12.87 -21.90
CA LEU A 39 -8.08 -11.96 -22.99
C LEU A 39 -6.82 -11.52 -23.74
N LYS A 40 -7.00 -10.90 -24.88
CA LYS A 40 -5.92 -10.41 -25.72
C LYS A 40 -6.11 -8.93 -26.02
N VAL A 41 -5.08 -8.12 -25.82
CA VAL A 41 -5.08 -6.70 -26.20
C VAL A 41 -3.93 -6.48 -27.16
N GLY A 42 -4.24 -6.22 -28.42
CA GLY A 42 -3.23 -6.16 -29.48
C GLY A 42 -2.38 -7.43 -29.52
N SER A 43 -1.07 -7.28 -29.33
CA SER A 43 -0.12 -8.40 -29.25
C SER A 43 -0.01 -9.03 -27.86
N THR A 44 -0.56 -8.40 -26.82
CA THR A 44 -0.40 -8.80 -25.41
C THR A 44 -1.47 -9.81 -24.99
N ASN A 45 -1.07 -10.97 -24.50
CA ASN A 45 -1.94 -11.91 -23.83
C ASN A 45 -2.04 -11.54 -22.34
N ILE A 46 -3.26 -11.49 -21.81
CA ILE A 46 -3.52 -11.20 -20.40
C ILE A 46 -4.22 -12.44 -19.81
N VAL A 47 -3.71 -12.93 -18.70
CA VAL A 47 -4.27 -14.03 -17.93
C VAL A 47 -4.67 -13.50 -16.56
N VAL A 48 -5.95 -13.67 -16.22
CA VAL A 48 -6.54 -13.16 -14.98
C VAL A 48 -6.80 -14.32 -14.04
N ILE A 49 -6.20 -14.22 -12.85
CA ILE A 49 -6.38 -15.16 -11.74
C ILE A 49 -7.44 -14.60 -10.80
N GLY A 50 -8.50 -15.37 -10.57
CA GLY A 50 -9.54 -15.15 -9.58
C GLY A 50 -9.78 -16.42 -8.76
N GLY A 51 -11.03 -16.66 -8.36
CA GLY A 51 -11.45 -17.87 -7.64
C GLY A 51 -11.19 -17.80 -6.15
N ASP A 52 -10.67 -18.86 -5.57
CA ASP A 52 -10.52 -19.06 -4.12
C ASP A 52 -9.10 -18.85 -3.58
N GLY A 53 -8.16 -18.47 -4.43
CA GLY A 53 -6.74 -18.31 -4.07
C GLY A 53 -5.86 -19.53 -4.38
N THR A 54 -6.43 -20.69 -4.72
CA THR A 54 -5.65 -21.88 -5.08
C THR A 54 -4.72 -21.64 -6.26
N LEU A 55 -5.20 -20.91 -7.29
CA LEU A 55 -4.39 -20.53 -8.46
C LEU A 55 -3.25 -19.58 -8.11
N VAL A 56 -3.44 -18.69 -7.15
CA VAL A 56 -2.37 -17.82 -6.65
C VAL A 56 -1.24 -18.67 -6.07
N ARG A 57 -1.59 -19.66 -5.23
CA ARG A 57 -0.61 -20.60 -4.66
C ARG A 57 0.12 -21.40 -5.73
N GLU A 58 -0.61 -21.93 -6.71
CA GLU A 58 0.00 -22.76 -7.76
C GLU A 58 0.92 -21.97 -8.70
N LEU A 59 0.48 -20.81 -9.17
CA LEU A 59 1.19 -20.06 -10.20
C LEU A 59 2.19 -19.07 -9.62
N LEU A 60 1.82 -18.29 -8.61
CA LEU A 60 2.67 -17.21 -8.10
C LEU A 60 3.64 -17.67 -7.01
N ASP A 61 3.25 -18.63 -6.14
CA ASP A 61 4.17 -19.13 -5.12
C ASP A 61 5.01 -20.29 -5.66
N LYS A 62 4.38 -21.42 -6.02
CA LYS A 62 5.12 -22.63 -6.41
C LYS A 62 5.92 -22.46 -7.70
N ARG A 63 5.35 -21.73 -8.68
CA ARG A 63 6.01 -21.46 -9.96
C ARG A 63 6.59 -20.05 -10.04
N GLY A 64 6.79 -19.41 -8.89
CA GLY A 64 7.27 -18.03 -8.78
C GLY A 64 8.56 -17.75 -9.53
N ALA A 65 9.38 -18.76 -9.84
CA ALA A 65 10.57 -18.59 -10.65
C ALA A 65 10.29 -18.04 -12.04
N ILE A 66 9.16 -18.39 -12.65
CA ILE A 66 8.79 -17.98 -13.99
C ILE A 66 7.62 -16.98 -14.04
N TYR A 67 6.92 -16.77 -12.90
CA TYR A 67 5.77 -15.86 -12.79
C TYR A 67 6.08 -14.55 -12.06
N SER A 68 7.34 -14.30 -11.66
CA SER A 68 7.67 -13.14 -10.81
C SER A 68 8.21 -11.93 -11.56
N ASN A 69 8.37 -11.99 -12.88
CA ASN A 69 8.86 -10.84 -13.60
C ASN A 69 7.77 -9.77 -13.80
N ARG A 70 8.15 -8.59 -14.32
CA ARG A 70 7.24 -7.49 -14.61
C ARG A 70 7.05 -7.34 -16.12
N PRO A 71 5.83 -7.03 -16.59
CA PRO A 71 5.63 -6.62 -17.98
C PRO A 71 6.40 -5.34 -18.25
N MET A 72 6.67 -5.08 -19.52
CA MET A 72 7.17 -3.79 -19.95
C MET A 72 6.04 -2.77 -19.84
N GLU A 73 6.25 -1.72 -19.08
CA GLU A 73 5.35 -0.59 -18.97
C GLU A 73 6.15 0.69 -19.21
N LEU A 74 6.04 1.20 -20.44
CA LEU A 74 6.92 2.25 -20.95
C LEU A 74 6.86 3.55 -20.13
N VAL A 75 5.71 3.88 -19.53
CA VAL A 75 5.60 5.02 -18.60
C VAL A 75 6.56 4.85 -17.43
N ASN A 76 6.49 3.70 -16.77
CA ASN A 76 7.32 3.43 -15.60
C ASN A 76 8.80 3.25 -15.97
N ASP A 77 9.08 2.72 -17.17
CA ASP A 77 10.45 2.63 -17.70
C ASP A 77 11.04 4.01 -18.02
N ILE A 78 10.24 4.97 -18.51
CA ILE A 78 10.68 6.36 -18.73
C ILE A 78 10.88 7.08 -17.40
N ALA A 79 9.89 7.07 -16.52
CA ALA A 79 9.92 7.78 -15.24
C ALA A 79 11.03 7.22 -14.33
N GLY A 80 11.03 5.92 -14.08
CA GLY A 80 11.97 5.26 -13.18
C GLY A 80 13.33 4.93 -13.82
N ARG A 81 13.48 5.03 -15.14
CA ARG A 81 14.69 4.60 -15.90
C ARG A 81 15.15 3.17 -15.52
N GLY A 82 14.18 2.30 -15.21
CA GLY A 82 14.44 0.92 -14.78
C GLY A 82 14.90 0.75 -13.33
N ASP A 83 14.97 1.81 -12.51
CA ASP A 83 15.40 1.74 -11.12
C ASP A 83 14.24 1.67 -10.11
N HIS A 84 13.00 1.89 -10.53
CA HIS A 84 11.82 1.82 -9.66
C HIS A 84 11.52 0.35 -9.28
N ILE A 85 11.83 -0.06 -8.05
CA ILE A 85 11.85 -1.47 -7.61
C ILE A 85 10.51 -2.20 -7.80
N LEU A 86 9.37 -1.50 -7.72
CA LEU A 86 8.06 -2.11 -7.93
C LEU A 86 7.88 -2.63 -9.36
N PHE A 87 8.35 -1.86 -10.36
CA PHE A 87 8.25 -2.16 -11.79
C PHE A 87 9.50 -2.82 -12.36
N GLN A 88 10.60 -2.81 -11.61
CA GLN A 88 11.87 -3.39 -12.02
C GLN A 88 11.72 -4.89 -12.32
N ARG A 89 12.35 -5.33 -13.40
CA ARG A 89 12.42 -6.75 -13.76
C ARG A 89 13.22 -7.53 -12.73
N ASP A 90 13.07 -8.88 -12.74
CA ASP A 90 13.83 -9.77 -11.86
C ASP A 90 15.31 -9.82 -12.29
N THR A 91 16.08 -8.89 -11.75
CA THR A 91 17.52 -8.72 -11.96
C THR A 91 18.26 -8.90 -10.63
N ASP A 92 19.59 -9.05 -10.67
CA ASP A 92 20.41 -9.15 -9.46
C ASP A 92 20.27 -7.88 -8.61
N LYS A 93 20.19 -6.70 -9.25
CA LYS A 93 19.97 -5.42 -8.57
C LYS A 93 18.64 -5.38 -7.83
N TRP A 94 17.57 -5.85 -8.49
CA TRP A 94 16.26 -5.96 -7.84
C TRP A 94 16.31 -6.92 -6.65
N ARG A 95 16.97 -8.08 -6.80
CA ARG A 95 17.11 -9.07 -5.71
C ARG A 95 17.86 -8.50 -4.52
N THR A 96 18.93 -7.75 -4.78
CA THR A 96 19.72 -7.07 -3.75
C THR A 96 18.87 -6.06 -2.98
N SER A 97 18.25 -5.11 -3.68
CA SER A 97 17.37 -4.12 -3.05
C SER A 97 16.23 -4.79 -2.27
N ARG A 98 15.59 -5.79 -2.87
CA ARG A 98 14.52 -6.56 -2.24
C ARG A 98 14.97 -7.28 -0.96
N LYS A 99 16.15 -7.91 -0.96
CA LYS A 99 16.73 -8.60 0.19
C LYS A 99 16.90 -7.63 1.36
N LEU A 100 17.48 -6.46 1.12
CA LEU A 100 17.74 -5.45 2.14
C LEU A 100 16.44 -4.89 2.72
N ILE A 101 15.43 -4.61 1.90
CA ILE A 101 14.10 -4.19 2.37
C ILE A 101 13.48 -5.25 3.28
N VAL A 102 13.45 -6.52 2.84
CA VAL A 102 12.86 -7.62 3.61
C VAL A 102 13.58 -7.83 4.93
N GLN A 103 14.90 -7.72 4.95
CA GLN A 103 15.69 -7.81 6.20
C GLN A 103 15.40 -6.66 7.15
N HIS A 104 15.27 -5.44 6.62
CA HIS A 104 15.00 -4.25 7.42
C HIS A 104 13.60 -4.28 8.05
N TYR A 105 12.60 -4.72 7.32
CA TYR A 105 11.20 -4.83 7.79
C TYR A 105 10.83 -6.23 8.29
N ALA A 106 11.81 -7.07 8.60
CA ALA A 106 11.56 -8.40 9.16
C ALA A 106 10.73 -8.32 10.46
N PRO A 107 9.80 -9.26 10.72
CA PRO A 107 8.91 -9.20 11.88
C PRO A 107 9.63 -9.00 13.21
N ARG A 108 10.82 -9.59 13.37
CA ARG A 108 11.63 -9.40 14.59
C ARG A 108 12.04 -7.93 14.76
N VAL A 109 12.57 -7.31 13.72
CA VAL A 109 13.02 -5.90 13.76
C VAL A 109 11.84 -4.97 13.99
N ALA A 110 10.75 -5.18 13.25
CA ALA A 110 9.54 -4.39 13.37
C ALA A 110 8.97 -4.39 14.81
N LYS A 111 8.93 -5.56 15.45
CA LYS A 111 8.37 -5.70 16.80
C LYS A 111 9.26 -5.14 17.92
N THR A 112 10.57 -5.04 17.71
CA THR A 112 11.50 -4.58 18.77
C THR A 112 12.00 -3.16 18.56
N GLU A 113 12.18 -2.74 17.31
CA GLU A 113 12.85 -1.48 17.01
C GLU A 113 11.88 -0.43 16.42
N HIS A 114 10.98 -0.85 15.52
CA HIS A 114 10.11 0.09 14.81
C HIS A 114 8.85 0.46 15.60
N VAL A 115 8.32 -0.45 16.42
CA VAL A 115 7.04 -0.26 17.13
C VAL A 115 7.02 0.99 18.01
N ARG A 116 8.14 1.31 18.67
CA ARG A 116 8.24 2.49 19.53
C ARG A 116 7.96 3.79 18.78
N LEU A 117 8.46 3.90 17.55
CA LEU A 117 8.20 5.06 16.69
C LEU A 117 6.76 5.08 16.23
N GLN A 118 6.20 3.94 15.77
CA GLN A 118 4.81 3.84 15.33
C GLN A 118 3.84 4.25 16.45
N GLU A 119 4.11 3.81 17.68
CA GLU A 119 3.34 4.21 18.85
C GLU A 119 3.46 5.72 19.14
N ALA A 120 4.65 6.30 19.08
CA ALA A 120 4.82 7.73 19.28
C ALA A 120 4.14 8.57 18.19
N GLU A 121 4.29 8.21 16.92
CA GLU A 121 3.63 8.89 15.81
C GLU A 121 2.10 8.79 15.86
N SER A 122 1.56 7.68 16.39
CA SER A 122 0.12 7.54 16.60
C SER A 122 -0.41 8.37 17.77
N VAL A 123 0.44 8.75 18.74
CA VAL A 123 0.06 9.75 19.76
C VAL A 123 -0.19 11.09 19.09
N GLN A 124 0.69 11.51 18.19
CA GLN A 124 0.43 12.74 17.42
C GLN A 124 -0.81 12.59 16.53
N LEU A 125 -1.07 11.43 15.94
CA LEU A 125 -2.28 11.22 15.15
C LEU A 125 -3.55 11.53 15.97
N ILE A 126 -3.68 10.95 17.17
CA ILE A 126 -4.86 11.21 18.02
C ILE A 126 -4.87 12.62 18.60
N HIS A 127 -3.71 13.23 18.83
CA HIS A 127 -3.61 14.64 19.23
C HIS A 127 -4.07 15.58 18.11
N ASP A 128 -3.65 15.32 16.86
CA ASP A 128 -4.06 16.12 15.70
C ASP A 128 -5.58 15.96 15.43
N PHE A 129 -6.14 14.78 15.61
CA PHE A 129 -7.59 14.52 15.54
C PHE A 129 -8.38 15.26 16.62
N LEU A 130 -7.79 15.45 17.80
CA LEU A 130 -8.39 16.21 18.89
C LEU A 130 -8.51 17.71 18.56
N HIS A 131 -7.47 18.27 17.95
CA HIS A 131 -7.37 19.72 17.72
C HIS A 131 -7.89 20.20 16.36
N GLN A 132 -7.83 19.37 15.32
CA GLN A 132 -8.23 19.68 13.95
C GLN A 132 -8.97 18.49 13.31
N PRO A 133 -10.12 18.05 13.88
CA PRO A 133 -10.82 16.85 13.42
C PRO A 133 -11.28 16.91 11.95
N GLU A 134 -11.53 18.10 11.41
CA GLU A 134 -11.93 18.34 10.02
C GLU A 134 -10.82 17.98 9.01
N ARG A 135 -9.55 17.93 9.45
CA ARG A 135 -8.39 17.59 8.63
C ARG A 135 -7.92 16.14 8.81
N PHE A 136 -8.78 15.27 9.28
CA PHE A 136 -8.42 13.89 9.67
C PHE A 136 -7.71 13.09 8.57
N ILE A 137 -8.07 13.27 7.29
CA ILE A 137 -7.40 12.61 6.16
C ILE A 137 -5.93 13.05 6.06
N GLU A 138 -5.67 14.35 6.22
CA GLU A 138 -4.32 14.90 6.20
C GLU A 138 -3.49 14.40 7.40
N HIS A 139 -4.10 14.29 8.57
CA HIS A 139 -3.44 13.75 9.77
C HIS A 139 -3.07 12.27 9.61
N VAL A 140 -3.95 11.47 9.00
CA VAL A 140 -3.65 10.07 8.68
C VAL A 140 -2.49 9.98 7.68
N MET A 141 -2.49 10.82 6.62
CA MET A 141 -1.44 10.86 5.62
C MET A 141 -0.09 11.27 6.24
N ARG A 142 -0.09 12.31 7.10
CA ARG A 142 1.10 12.70 7.87
C ARG A 142 1.62 11.54 8.72
N TYR A 143 0.73 10.86 9.45
CA TYR A 143 1.09 9.74 10.33
C TYR A 143 1.84 8.65 9.56
N THR A 144 1.24 8.13 8.51
CA THR A 144 1.82 7.02 7.74
C THR A 144 3.11 7.43 7.03
N THR A 145 3.16 8.65 6.48
CA THR A 145 4.37 9.17 5.84
C THR A 145 5.48 9.38 6.87
N SER A 146 5.19 9.94 8.05
CA SER A 146 6.20 10.15 9.09
C SER A 146 6.79 8.83 9.59
N VAL A 147 5.95 7.82 9.81
CA VAL A 147 6.44 6.49 10.19
C VAL A 147 7.41 5.94 9.15
N VAL A 148 7.02 5.89 7.88
CA VAL A 148 7.86 5.28 6.86
C VAL A 148 9.11 6.08 6.55
N THR A 149 9.06 7.43 6.60
CA THR A 149 10.26 8.27 6.41
C THR A 149 11.26 8.08 7.55
N CYS A 150 10.79 8.06 8.78
CA CYS A 150 11.64 7.82 9.94
C CYS A 150 12.31 6.44 9.92
N LEU A 151 11.61 5.40 9.45
CA LEU A 151 12.16 4.05 9.40
C LEU A 151 13.08 3.81 8.20
N THR A 152 12.89 4.56 7.12
CA THR A 152 13.60 4.32 5.86
C THR A 152 14.83 5.19 5.71
N LEU A 153 14.75 6.46 6.09
CA LEU A 153 15.79 7.47 5.92
C LEU A 153 16.57 7.62 7.23
N GLU A 154 17.87 7.76 7.13
CA GLU A 154 18.86 7.67 8.21
C GLU A 154 18.60 8.48 9.48
N ASP A 155 19.23 7.99 10.54
CA ASP A 155 19.54 8.57 11.85
C ASP A 155 18.51 9.52 12.44
N TYR A 156 17.53 8.93 13.15
CA TYR A 156 16.36 9.66 13.64
C TYR A 156 15.58 10.34 12.53
N GLY A 157 15.46 9.70 11.40
CA GLY A 157 14.62 9.91 10.25
C GLY A 157 14.15 11.34 9.96
N VAL A 158 13.70 11.58 8.76
CA VAL A 158 12.96 12.80 8.46
C VAL A 158 11.56 12.63 9.04
N ARG A 159 11.35 13.12 10.28
CA ARG A 159 10.05 13.11 10.90
C ARG A 159 9.16 14.20 10.28
N CYS A 160 8.00 13.83 9.79
CA CYS A 160 7.02 14.75 9.24
C CYS A 160 6.14 15.30 10.37
N GLY A 161 6.37 16.56 10.75
CA GLY A 161 5.65 17.21 11.84
C GLY A 161 4.23 17.64 11.47
N THR A 162 3.99 17.98 10.20
CA THR A 162 2.71 18.44 9.67
C THR A 162 2.41 17.83 8.31
N TYR A 163 1.18 17.93 7.85
CA TYR A 163 0.81 17.53 6.49
C TYR A 163 1.46 18.42 5.42
N GLN A 164 1.79 19.67 5.74
CA GLN A 164 2.47 20.60 4.83
C GLN A 164 3.97 20.32 4.70
N ASP A 165 4.47 19.33 5.41
CA ASP A 165 5.85 18.90 5.30
C ASP A 165 6.17 18.53 3.84
N PRO A 166 7.29 19.05 3.27
CA PRO A 166 7.65 18.80 1.89
C PRO A 166 7.76 17.30 1.54
N ALA A 167 8.20 16.45 2.48
CA ALA A 167 8.28 15.02 2.24
C ALA A 167 6.88 14.41 2.06
N VAL A 168 5.88 14.83 2.88
CA VAL A 168 4.49 14.38 2.74
C VAL A 168 3.92 14.80 1.40
N ARG A 169 4.03 16.08 1.08
CA ARG A 169 3.49 16.65 -0.17
C ARG A 169 4.19 16.08 -1.40
N GLY A 170 5.50 15.91 -1.33
CA GLY A 170 6.29 15.36 -2.42
C GLY A 170 5.94 13.91 -2.75
N ILE A 171 5.82 13.06 -1.73
CA ILE A 171 5.41 11.66 -1.92
C ILE A 171 3.98 11.57 -2.43
N GLU A 172 3.06 12.36 -1.87
CA GLU A 172 1.66 12.42 -2.34
C GLU A 172 1.60 12.78 -3.83
N ARG A 173 2.33 13.81 -4.26
CA ARG A 173 2.39 14.22 -5.66
C ARG A 173 2.95 13.11 -6.57
N ILE A 174 4.03 12.44 -6.17
CA ILE A 174 4.56 11.30 -6.94
C ILE A 174 3.48 10.23 -7.12
N MET A 175 2.77 9.88 -6.04
CA MET A 175 1.70 8.88 -6.09
C MET A 175 0.55 9.29 -6.99
N GLU A 176 0.13 10.55 -6.94
CA GLU A 176 -0.93 11.08 -7.81
C GLU A 176 -0.53 11.06 -9.28
N GLU A 177 0.62 11.60 -9.63
CA GLU A 177 1.10 11.67 -11.01
C GLU A 177 1.40 10.28 -11.59
N THR A 178 2.05 9.41 -10.81
CA THR A 178 2.32 8.02 -11.23
C THR A 178 1.02 7.26 -11.44
N THR A 179 0.06 7.41 -10.53
CA THR A 179 -1.25 6.76 -10.65
C THR A 179 -2.00 7.28 -11.87
N ALA A 180 -2.01 8.60 -12.09
CA ALA A 180 -2.68 9.23 -13.23
C ALA A 180 -2.14 8.73 -14.58
N LEU A 181 -0.82 8.52 -14.70
CA LEU A 181 -0.20 7.99 -15.91
C LEU A 181 -0.45 6.50 -16.13
N ASN A 182 -0.74 5.75 -15.09
CA ASN A 182 -1.03 4.31 -15.18
C ASN A 182 -2.53 3.99 -15.29
N ILE A 183 -3.41 5.00 -15.32
CA ILE A 183 -4.83 4.79 -15.59
C ILE A 183 -5.00 4.29 -17.04
N PRO A 184 -5.78 3.21 -17.27
CA PRO A 184 -6.11 2.78 -18.62
C PRO A 184 -6.72 3.92 -19.46
N GLY A 185 -6.13 4.20 -20.61
CA GLY A 185 -6.54 5.32 -21.47
C GLY A 185 -5.82 6.65 -21.19
N ALA A 186 -5.02 6.78 -20.16
CA ALA A 186 -4.19 7.97 -19.92
C ALA A 186 -3.02 8.10 -20.90
N LYS A 187 -2.68 7.00 -21.56
CA LYS A 187 -1.70 6.93 -22.65
C LYS A 187 -2.20 6.01 -23.76
N PRO A 188 -1.66 6.12 -24.98
CA PRO A 188 -1.89 5.14 -26.02
C PRO A 188 -1.40 3.75 -25.59
N PRO A 189 -2.01 2.66 -26.05
CA PRO A 189 -1.61 1.30 -25.69
C PRO A 189 -0.34 0.85 -26.45
N VAL A 190 0.75 1.57 -26.24
CA VAL A 190 2.04 1.41 -26.95
C VAL A 190 2.66 0.04 -26.72
N GLU A 191 2.42 -0.60 -25.58
CA GLU A 191 2.88 -1.95 -25.28
C GLU A 191 2.15 -3.00 -26.14
N ALA A 192 0.89 -2.74 -26.45
CA ALA A 192 0.08 -3.62 -27.30
C ALA A 192 0.28 -3.34 -28.79
N PHE A 193 0.60 -2.10 -29.14
CA PHE A 193 0.79 -1.61 -30.51
C PHE A 193 2.12 -0.83 -30.61
N PRO A 194 3.29 -1.49 -30.70
CA PRO A 194 4.60 -0.85 -30.59
C PRO A 194 4.88 0.25 -31.64
N TRP A 195 4.23 0.23 -32.78
CA TRP A 195 4.38 1.25 -33.81
C TRP A 195 3.90 2.65 -33.34
N LEU A 196 3.01 2.72 -32.33
CA LEU A 196 2.57 3.98 -31.72
C LEU A 196 3.72 4.74 -31.04
N TRP A 197 4.81 4.07 -30.68
CA TRP A 197 6.00 4.70 -30.11
C TRP A 197 6.62 5.76 -31.04
N TYR A 198 6.55 5.54 -32.34
CA TYR A 198 7.17 6.41 -33.34
C TYR A 198 6.33 7.65 -33.66
N LEU A 199 5.10 7.74 -33.17
CA LEU A 199 4.27 8.92 -33.37
C LEU A 199 4.73 10.08 -32.48
N PRO A 200 4.60 11.34 -32.99
CA PRO A 200 4.93 12.53 -32.21
C PRO A 200 4.15 12.62 -30.91
N ASP A 201 4.80 13.04 -29.82
CA ASP A 201 4.23 13.06 -28.48
C ASP A 201 2.99 13.98 -28.36
N PHE A 202 2.98 15.12 -29.06
CA PHE A 202 1.84 16.04 -29.08
C PHE A 202 0.56 15.42 -29.67
N MET A 203 0.68 14.41 -30.56
CA MET A 203 -0.45 13.66 -31.09
C MET A 203 -0.95 12.58 -30.13
N MET A 204 -0.18 12.30 -29.09
CA MET A 204 -0.33 11.14 -28.23
C MET A 204 -0.52 11.55 -26.76
N MET A 205 -1.24 12.64 -26.51
CA MET A 205 -1.55 13.16 -25.16
C MET A 205 -0.31 13.54 -24.32
N HIS A 206 0.81 13.82 -24.96
CA HIS A 206 2.09 14.19 -24.31
C HIS A 206 2.57 13.17 -23.26
N TRP A 207 2.21 11.90 -23.41
CA TRP A 207 2.46 10.89 -22.39
C TRP A 207 3.95 10.66 -22.11
N LYS A 208 4.83 10.79 -23.13
CA LYS A 208 6.29 10.65 -22.94
C LYS A 208 6.86 11.80 -22.13
N SER A 209 6.46 13.03 -22.45
CA SER A 209 6.88 14.24 -21.72
C SER A 209 6.38 14.17 -20.26
N ARG A 210 5.11 13.82 -20.05
CA ARG A 210 4.53 13.65 -18.72
C ARG A 210 5.27 12.57 -17.91
N ALA A 211 5.57 11.42 -18.51
CA ALA A 211 6.32 10.36 -17.84
C ALA A 211 7.74 10.83 -17.46
N LYS A 212 8.38 11.67 -18.30
CA LYS A 212 9.68 12.24 -18.02
C LYS A 212 9.61 13.25 -16.85
N GLU A 213 8.62 14.13 -16.83
CA GLU A 213 8.37 15.07 -15.72
C GLU A 213 8.20 14.35 -14.39
N VAL A 214 7.40 13.28 -14.36
CA VAL A 214 7.27 12.43 -13.15
C VAL A 214 8.62 11.86 -12.72
N GLY A 215 9.43 11.40 -13.67
CA GLY A 215 10.78 10.90 -13.38
C GLY A 215 11.71 11.98 -12.83
N GLU A 216 11.59 13.23 -13.27
CA GLU A 216 12.36 14.36 -12.74
C GLU A 216 11.93 14.71 -11.30
N ILE A 217 10.62 14.65 -11.01
CA ILE A 217 10.09 14.81 -9.64
C ILE A 217 10.60 13.68 -8.73
N MET A 218 10.54 12.42 -9.17
CA MET A 218 11.08 11.28 -8.42
C MET A 218 12.58 11.43 -8.16
N ASP A 219 13.36 11.76 -9.20
CA ASP A 219 14.82 11.94 -9.09
C ASP A 219 15.17 13.02 -8.05
N LYS A 220 14.42 14.13 -8.06
CA LYS A 220 14.63 15.21 -7.09
C LYS A 220 14.26 14.74 -5.68
N ILE A 221 13.04 14.29 -5.47
CA ILE A 221 12.53 13.97 -4.12
C ILE A 221 13.30 12.79 -3.50
N TYR A 222 13.51 11.71 -4.23
CA TYR A 222 14.26 10.57 -3.69
C TYR A 222 15.74 10.88 -3.49
N GLY A 223 16.32 11.65 -4.42
CA GLY A 223 17.71 12.10 -4.31
C GLY A 223 17.93 12.98 -3.11
N ASP A 224 17.10 14.01 -2.94
CA ASP A 224 17.18 14.96 -1.83
C ASP A 224 16.98 14.28 -0.47
N LEU A 225 15.95 13.42 -0.36
CA LEU A 225 15.70 12.66 0.86
C LEU A 225 16.85 11.69 1.20
N ALA A 226 17.42 11.02 0.19
CA ALA A 226 18.55 10.12 0.40
C ALA A 226 19.84 10.89 0.78
N GLU A 227 20.04 12.10 0.25
CA GLU A 227 21.19 12.93 0.56
C GLU A 227 21.12 13.48 1.98
N ILE A 228 19.94 13.94 2.42
CA ILE A 228 19.70 14.36 3.81
C ILE A 228 20.01 13.20 4.77
N GLY A 229 19.56 11.99 4.42
CA GLY A 229 19.90 10.78 5.15
C GLY A 229 21.42 10.61 5.27
N ARG A 230 22.14 10.72 4.17
CA ARG A 230 23.59 10.52 4.10
C ARG A 230 24.39 11.55 4.93
N GLU A 231 24.04 12.82 4.87
CA GLU A 231 24.72 13.88 5.63
C GLU A 231 24.62 13.67 7.14
N ARG A 232 23.51 13.12 7.61
CA ARG A 232 23.28 12.81 9.01
C ARG A 232 24.02 11.56 9.48
N GLY A 233 24.15 10.53 8.63
CA GLY A 233 24.88 9.30 8.93
C GLY A 233 26.38 9.52 9.20
N VAL A 234 26.96 10.57 8.66
CA VAL A 234 28.35 10.97 8.95
C VAL A 234 28.50 11.45 10.41
N SER A 235 27.42 11.86 11.07
CA SER A 235 27.44 12.31 12.47
C SER A 235 27.37 11.19 13.52
N GLY A 236 27.21 9.96 13.11
CA GLY A 236 27.35 8.77 13.98
C GLY A 236 26.22 8.49 14.96
N LEU A 237 25.02 9.05 14.73
CA LEU A 237 23.94 9.02 15.73
C LEU A 237 23.06 7.74 15.70
N ASN A 238 22.76 7.12 14.57
CA ASN A 238 22.06 5.83 14.52
C ASN A 238 22.30 5.05 13.22
N THR A 239 22.47 3.75 13.29
CA THR A 239 22.92 2.91 12.18
C THR A 239 21.86 1.93 11.68
N ASN A 240 20.57 2.10 12.05
CA ASN A 240 19.58 1.04 11.85
C ASN A 240 18.49 1.33 10.79
N THR A 241 18.64 2.37 9.97
CA THR A 241 17.69 2.66 8.89
C THR A 241 18.00 1.88 7.60
N LEU A 242 17.02 1.83 6.69
CA LEU A 242 17.21 1.18 5.38
C LEU A 242 18.29 1.90 4.55
N ALA A 243 18.29 3.24 4.55
CA ALA A 243 19.24 4.03 3.79
C ALA A 243 20.68 3.77 4.25
N HIS A 244 20.93 3.72 5.57
CA HIS A 244 22.24 3.36 6.10
C HIS A 244 22.66 1.94 5.69
N LYS A 245 21.78 0.96 5.85
CA LYS A 245 22.04 -0.44 5.42
C LYS A 245 22.38 -0.53 3.93
N LEU A 246 21.74 0.27 3.09
CA LEU A 246 22.05 0.38 1.66
C LEU A 246 23.43 1.00 1.39
N GLN A 247 23.95 1.85 2.27
CA GLN A 247 25.26 2.48 2.11
C GLN A 247 26.43 1.58 2.56
N VAL A 248 26.26 0.91 3.71
CA VAL A 248 27.35 0.16 4.35
C VAL A 248 27.39 -1.33 4.03
N SER A 249 26.31 -1.89 3.51
CA SER A 249 26.25 -3.32 3.21
C SER A 249 27.11 -3.68 2.01
N GLU A 250 27.96 -4.71 2.15
CA GLU A 250 28.69 -5.30 1.03
C GLU A 250 27.73 -5.80 -0.07
N ASP A 251 26.56 -6.29 0.31
CA ASP A 251 25.51 -6.72 -0.63
C ASP A 251 25.08 -5.58 -1.57
N SER A 252 25.10 -4.33 -1.12
CA SER A 252 24.65 -3.15 -1.90
C SER A 252 25.75 -2.51 -2.76
N SER A 253 26.98 -2.99 -2.69
CA SER A 253 28.14 -2.41 -3.40
C SER A 253 27.95 -2.32 -4.93
N GLY A 254 27.07 -3.12 -5.50
CA GLY A 254 26.68 -3.09 -6.92
C GLY A 254 25.57 -2.09 -7.28
N LEU A 255 24.96 -1.40 -6.30
CA LEU A 255 23.91 -0.43 -6.53
C LEU A 255 24.48 0.99 -6.66
N THR A 256 24.06 1.71 -7.68
CA THR A 256 24.38 3.15 -7.80
C THR A 256 23.64 3.95 -6.73
N ARG A 257 24.11 5.18 -6.43
CA ARG A 257 23.44 6.10 -5.51
C ARG A 257 21.96 6.32 -5.88
N ARG A 258 21.67 6.48 -7.18
CA ARG A 258 20.31 6.61 -7.67
C ARG A 258 19.48 5.37 -7.34
N GLN A 259 20.01 4.16 -7.54
CA GLN A 259 19.31 2.92 -7.22
C GLN A 259 19.04 2.76 -5.73
N GLN A 260 19.96 3.18 -4.88
CA GLN A 260 19.77 3.23 -3.43
C GLN A 260 18.65 4.22 -3.06
N ALA A 261 18.68 5.45 -3.63
CA ALA A 261 17.64 6.46 -3.44
C ALA A 261 16.25 5.95 -3.89
N TYR A 262 16.16 5.31 -5.06
CA TYR A 262 14.91 4.72 -5.56
C TYR A 262 14.44 3.53 -4.72
N THR A 263 15.35 2.78 -4.13
CA THR A 263 14.98 1.71 -3.20
C THR A 263 14.30 2.27 -1.96
N CYS A 264 14.81 3.36 -1.39
CA CYS A 264 14.15 4.09 -0.30
C CYS A 264 12.85 4.75 -0.76
N GLY A 265 12.87 5.49 -1.87
CA GLY A 265 11.71 6.23 -2.39
C GLY A 265 10.48 5.35 -2.61
N VAL A 266 10.64 4.18 -3.21
CA VAL A 266 9.52 3.24 -3.42
C VAL A 266 8.96 2.69 -2.11
N VAL A 267 9.80 2.55 -1.07
CA VAL A 267 9.32 2.17 0.26
C VAL A 267 8.50 3.30 0.89
N LEU A 268 8.91 4.56 0.68
CA LEU A 268 8.14 5.72 1.13
C LEU A 268 6.77 5.79 0.47
N GLU A 269 6.68 5.57 -0.85
CA GLU A 269 5.40 5.48 -1.57
C GLU A 269 4.49 4.40 -0.99
N GLY A 270 5.03 3.18 -0.85
CA GLY A 270 4.25 2.01 -0.41
C GLY A 270 3.75 2.12 1.02
N GLY A 271 4.52 2.75 1.92
CA GLY A 271 4.17 2.88 3.33
C GLY A 271 3.27 4.08 3.64
N SER A 272 3.23 5.10 2.78
CA SER A 272 2.43 6.31 3.01
C SER A 272 0.98 6.15 2.57
N ASP A 273 0.70 6.28 1.29
CA ASP A 273 -0.66 6.42 0.72
C ASP A 273 -1.53 5.17 0.91
N ILE A 274 -0.94 3.98 0.79
CA ILE A 274 -1.69 2.71 0.86
C ILE A 274 -2.23 2.48 2.27
N VAL A 275 -1.40 2.66 3.30
CA VAL A 275 -1.80 2.49 4.70
C VAL A 275 -2.76 3.59 5.13
N ALA A 276 -2.52 4.84 4.71
CA ALA A 276 -3.44 5.95 4.94
C ALA A 276 -4.83 5.69 4.36
N GLY A 277 -4.90 5.20 3.13
CA GLY A 277 -6.16 4.81 2.48
C GLY A 277 -6.90 3.71 3.23
N ALA A 278 -6.18 2.73 3.80
CA ALA A 278 -6.78 1.66 4.62
C ALA A 278 -7.33 2.20 5.94
N ILE A 279 -6.61 3.10 6.63
CA ILE A 279 -7.08 3.75 7.87
C ILE A 279 -8.34 4.58 7.61
N CYS A 280 -8.34 5.41 6.57
CA CYS A 280 -9.52 6.19 6.18
C CYS A 280 -10.71 5.28 5.78
N THR A 281 -10.44 4.14 5.14
CA THR A 281 -11.47 3.13 4.81
C THR A 281 -12.08 2.52 6.07
N CYS A 282 -11.28 2.28 7.12
CA CYS A 282 -11.80 1.82 8.40
C CYS A 282 -12.72 2.85 9.05
N ILE A 283 -12.30 4.12 9.11
CA ILE A 283 -13.13 5.21 9.66
C ILE A 283 -14.48 5.26 8.91
N LEU A 284 -14.45 5.22 7.57
CA LEU A 284 -15.66 5.21 6.74
C LEU A 284 -16.56 4.00 7.05
N ALA A 285 -15.98 2.81 7.22
CA ALA A 285 -16.71 1.61 7.57
C ALA A 285 -17.35 1.70 8.97
N LEU A 286 -16.66 2.28 9.94
CA LEU A 286 -17.13 2.45 11.32
C LEU A 286 -18.26 3.48 11.45
N ILE A 287 -18.27 4.53 10.64
CA ILE A 287 -19.37 5.50 10.59
C ILE A 287 -20.66 4.80 10.15
N GLN A 288 -20.58 3.91 9.17
CA GLN A 288 -21.75 3.15 8.69
C GLN A 288 -22.15 2.03 9.65
N ASN A 289 -21.18 1.42 10.34
CA ASN A 289 -21.39 0.23 11.17
C ASN A 289 -21.08 0.53 12.65
N THR A 290 -21.91 1.35 13.27
CA THR A 290 -21.71 1.80 14.67
C THR A 290 -21.64 0.66 15.68
N ILE A 291 -22.24 -0.51 15.38
CA ILE A 291 -22.15 -1.70 16.21
C ILE A 291 -20.70 -2.21 16.31
N TYR A 292 -19.94 -2.16 15.24
CA TYR A 292 -18.53 -2.57 15.24
C TYR A 292 -17.65 -1.58 15.96
N GLN A 293 -17.95 -0.29 15.82
CA GLN A 293 -17.29 0.74 16.60
C GLN A 293 -17.50 0.52 18.11
N LYS A 294 -18.76 0.26 18.51
CA LYS A 294 -19.10 -0.04 19.92
C LYS A 294 -18.34 -1.26 20.43
N ARG A 295 -18.37 -2.36 19.66
CA ARG A 295 -17.71 -3.61 20.04
C ARG A 295 -16.18 -3.46 20.16
N GLY A 296 -15.54 -2.76 19.24
CA GLY A 296 -14.11 -2.47 19.34
C GLY A 296 -13.77 -1.63 20.57
N ARG A 297 -14.61 -0.65 20.91
CA ARG A 297 -14.45 0.14 22.15
C ARG A 297 -14.63 -0.70 23.42
N GLU A 298 -15.63 -1.56 23.46
CA GLU A 298 -15.88 -2.48 24.60
C GLU A 298 -14.69 -3.43 24.84
N GLU A 299 -14.08 -3.94 23.77
CA GLU A 299 -12.87 -4.77 23.87
C GLU A 299 -11.69 -3.98 24.45
N ILE A 300 -11.46 -2.77 23.95
CA ILE A 300 -10.37 -1.89 24.42
C ILE A 300 -10.61 -1.45 25.89
N ASP A 301 -11.83 -1.04 26.23
CA ASP A 301 -12.20 -0.58 27.58
C ASP A 301 -12.13 -1.73 28.63
N GLY A 302 -12.18 -2.98 28.18
CA GLY A 302 -11.95 -4.15 29.03
C GLY A 302 -10.48 -4.37 29.42
N LEU A 303 -9.55 -3.75 28.69
CA LEU A 303 -8.10 -3.90 28.89
C LEU A 303 -7.43 -2.63 29.41
N TYR A 304 -7.94 -1.47 28.99
CA TYR A 304 -7.34 -0.16 29.25
C TYR A 304 -8.32 0.78 29.93
N ASP A 305 -7.80 1.52 30.89
CA ASP A 305 -8.50 2.65 31.48
C ASP A 305 -8.40 3.91 30.60
N GLU A 306 -8.86 5.04 31.13
CA GLU A 306 -8.82 6.32 30.43
C GLU A 306 -7.45 7.04 30.51
N GLU A 307 -6.49 6.48 31.23
CA GLU A 307 -5.18 7.06 31.49
C GLU A 307 -4.03 6.30 30.79
N THR A 308 -4.36 5.18 30.12
CA THR A 308 -3.40 4.29 29.46
C THR A 308 -3.79 4.07 28.00
N LEU A 309 -2.84 4.31 27.08
CA LEU A 309 -3.05 4.07 25.64
C LEU A 309 -2.89 2.59 25.29
N PRO A 310 -3.70 2.07 24.35
CA PRO A 310 -3.49 0.75 23.75
C PRO A 310 -2.09 0.60 23.15
N ARG A 311 -1.49 -0.60 23.31
CA ARG A 311 -0.15 -0.92 22.83
C ARG A 311 -0.14 -2.10 21.88
N TRP A 312 0.83 -2.12 20.97
CA TRP A 312 1.04 -3.24 20.07
C TRP A 312 1.33 -4.56 20.81
N GLU A 313 2.07 -4.54 21.90
CA GLU A 313 2.44 -5.74 22.66
C GLU A 313 1.23 -6.58 23.09
N GLU A 314 0.07 -5.95 23.26
CA GLU A 314 -1.17 -6.57 23.71
C GLU A 314 -2.14 -6.87 22.56
N GLU A 315 -1.66 -6.85 21.30
CA GLU A 315 -2.50 -7.04 20.10
C GLU A 315 -3.28 -8.36 20.13
N GLN A 316 -2.71 -9.42 20.73
CA GLN A 316 -3.39 -10.72 20.88
C GLN A 316 -4.58 -10.68 21.85
N GLN A 317 -4.64 -9.69 22.74
CA GLN A 317 -5.74 -9.49 23.66
C GLN A 317 -6.89 -8.67 23.05
N MET A 318 -6.68 -8.11 21.84
CA MET A 318 -7.66 -7.31 21.10
C MET A 318 -8.05 -8.01 19.77
N PRO A 319 -8.63 -9.22 19.83
CA PRO A 319 -8.95 -10.01 18.64
C PRO A 319 -9.95 -9.34 17.71
N PHE A 320 -10.85 -8.49 18.20
CA PHE A 320 -11.80 -7.79 17.34
C PHE A 320 -11.13 -6.64 16.58
N VAL A 321 -10.24 -5.87 17.21
CA VAL A 321 -9.45 -4.84 16.51
C VAL A 321 -8.56 -5.49 15.45
N ARG A 322 -7.90 -6.61 15.73
CA ARG A 322 -7.15 -7.38 14.74
C ARG A 322 -8.01 -7.83 13.57
N ALA A 323 -9.20 -8.35 13.87
CA ALA A 323 -10.16 -8.77 12.86
C ALA A 323 -10.60 -7.60 11.96
N MET A 324 -10.78 -6.39 12.52
CA MET A 324 -11.08 -5.18 11.73
C MET A 324 -9.95 -4.84 10.75
N VAL A 325 -8.67 -4.94 11.16
CA VAL A 325 -7.52 -4.68 10.29
C VAL A 325 -7.54 -5.64 9.09
N LYS A 326 -7.76 -6.93 9.32
CA LYS A 326 -7.84 -7.93 8.25
C LYS A 326 -9.04 -7.68 7.33
N GLU A 327 -10.21 -7.38 7.90
CA GLU A 327 -11.43 -7.18 7.13
C GLU A 327 -11.38 -5.91 6.26
N VAL A 328 -10.76 -4.83 6.70
CA VAL A 328 -10.57 -3.62 5.87
C VAL A 328 -9.83 -3.97 4.58
N LEU A 329 -8.74 -4.71 4.67
CA LEU A 329 -7.93 -5.10 3.51
C LEU A 329 -8.63 -6.14 2.62
N ARG A 330 -9.42 -7.03 3.19
CA ARG A 330 -10.26 -7.95 2.43
C ARG A 330 -11.40 -7.20 1.73
N TRP A 331 -12.12 -6.34 2.45
CA TRP A 331 -13.33 -5.66 1.96
C TRP A 331 -13.03 -4.60 0.90
N ARG A 332 -11.93 -3.84 1.10
CA ARG A 332 -11.48 -2.78 0.19
C ARG A 332 -9.98 -2.86 -0.01
N PRO A 333 -9.49 -3.85 -0.77
CA PRO A 333 -8.06 -3.95 -1.03
C PRO A 333 -7.57 -2.68 -1.74
N PRO A 334 -6.48 -2.08 -1.25
CA PRO A 334 -5.94 -0.85 -1.86
C PRO A 334 -5.52 -1.01 -3.32
N ILE A 335 -5.03 -2.20 -3.70
CA ILE A 335 -4.63 -2.52 -5.09
C ILE A 335 -5.46 -3.73 -5.57
N PRO A 336 -6.72 -3.50 -6.01
CA PRO A 336 -7.69 -4.58 -6.23
C PRO A 336 -7.34 -5.53 -7.38
N ALA A 337 -6.64 -5.07 -8.42
CA ALA A 337 -6.14 -5.92 -9.51
C ALA A 337 -4.74 -6.50 -9.25
N GLY A 338 -4.11 -6.16 -8.11
CA GLY A 338 -2.69 -6.44 -7.88
C GLY A 338 -1.78 -5.66 -8.84
N VAL A 339 -0.48 -5.86 -8.69
CA VAL A 339 0.52 -5.32 -9.62
C VAL A 339 0.84 -6.39 -10.66
N PRO A 340 0.73 -6.11 -11.97
CA PRO A 340 0.87 -7.10 -13.03
C PRO A 340 2.20 -7.85 -12.96
N HIS A 341 2.16 -9.16 -13.25
CA HIS A 341 3.34 -10.01 -13.43
C HIS A 341 3.51 -10.37 -14.89
N ARG A 342 4.69 -10.86 -15.27
CA ARG A 342 4.98 -11.38 -16.61
C ARG A 342 5.48 -12.81 -16.51
N LEU A 343 4.98 -13.68 -17.39
CA LEU A 343 5.43 -15.04 -17.55
C LEU A 343 6.73 -15.09 -18.38
N GLU A 344 7.79 -15.71 -17.85
CA GLU A 344 9.13 -15.70 -18.46
C GLU A 344 9.35 -16.78 -19.51
N GLN A 345 8.56 -17.86 -19.45
CA GLN A 345 8.62 -18.96 -20.41
C GLN A 345 7.24 -19.54 -20.62
N ASP A 346 7.07 -20.32 -21.68
CA ASP A 346 5.83 -21.05 -21.89
C ASP A 346 5.57 -22.01 -20.73
N ASP A 347 4.32 -22.06 -20.28
CA ASP A 347 3.90 -22.96 -19.21
C ASP A 347 2.55 -23.63 -19.53
N PHE A 348 2.32 -24.75 -18.87
CA PHE A 348 1.05 -25.49 -18.94
C PHE A 348 0.48 -25.62 -17.53
N TYR A 349 -0.76 -25.17 -17.36
CA TYR A 349 -1.52 -25.42 -16.16
C TYR A 349 -2.79 -26.21 -16.50
N LYS A 350 -2.87 -27.46 -16.00
CA LYS A 350 -3.89 -28.43 -16.45
C LYS A 350 -3.87 -28.51 -17.98
N ASN A 351 -4.98 -28.25 -18.63
CA ASN A 351 -5.14 -28.28 -20.08
C ASN A 351 -4.92 -26.93 -20.78
N TYR A 352 -4.46 -25.92 -20.04
CA TYR A 352 -4.28 -24.57 -20.57
C TYR A 352 -2.82 -24.29 -20.89
N TYR A 353 -2.55 -23.89 -22.10
CA TYR A 353 -1.26 -23.33 -22.52
C TYR A 353 -1.20 -21.84 -22.16
N LEU A 354 -0.14 -21.44 -21.47
CA LEU A 354 0.14 -20.09 -21.05
C LEU A 354 1.41 -19.62 -21.79
N PRO A 355 1.29 -18.75 -22.81
CA PRO A 355 2.44 -18.32 -23.58
C PRO A 355 3.39 -17.45 -22.76
N LYS A 356 4.69 -17.59 -23.05
CA LYS A 356 5.72 -16.65 -22.62
C LYS A 356 5.30 -15.21 -22.89
N ASN A 357 5.72 -14.28 -22.06
CA ASN A 357 5.40 -12.86 -22.09
C ASN A 357 3.92 -12.52 -21.84
N SER A 358 3.08 -13.48 -21.47
CA SER A 358 1.74 -13.16 -20.98
C SER A 358 1.80 -12.30 -19.74
N THR A 359 0.95 -11.27 -19.67
CA THR A 359 0.70 -10.49 -18.46
C THR A 359 -0.21 -11.30 -17.55
N ILE A 360 0.19 -11.49 -16.30
CA ILE A 360 -0.55 -12.24 -15.29
C ILE A 360 -1.10 -11.27 -14.26
N ILE A 361 -2.40 -11.25 -14.11
CA ILE A 361 -3.13 -10.38 -13.16
C ILE A 361 -3.63 -11.24 -12.00
N CYS A 362 -3.18 -10.98 -10.78
CA CYS A 362 -3.74 -11.54 -9.57
C CYS A 362 -4.87 -10.60 -9.09
N ASN A 363 -6.10 -10.91 -9.48
CA ASN A 363 -7.24 -10.07 -9.14
C ASN A 363 -7.71 -10.36 -7.71
N SER A 364 -7.09 -9.68 -6.74
CA SER A 364 -7.46 -9.82 -5.32
C SER A 364 -8.93 -9.45 -5.07
N TRP A 365 -9.46 -8.47 -5.82
CA TRP A 365 -10.88 -8.12 -5.76
C TRP A 365 -11.80 -9.30 -6.11
N ALA A 366 -11.49 -10.04 -7.18
CA ALA A 366 -12.28 -11.22 -7.57
C ALA A 366 -12.23 -12.30 -6.48
N ILE A 367 -11.04 -12.55 -5.91
CA ILE A 367 -10.86 -13.52 -4.83
C ILE A 367 -11.62 -13.08 -3.57
N HIS A 368 -11.49 -11.81 -3.19
CA HIS A 368 -12.16 -11.25 -2.00
C HIS A 368 -13.68 -11.12 -2.14
N SER A 369 -14.18 -11.06 -3.38
CA SER A 369 -15.62 -11.02 -3.68
C SER A 369 -16.23 -12.41 -3.89
N ASN A 370 -15.45 -13.49 -3.77
CA ASN A 370 -15.95 -14.85 -3.95
C ASN A 370 -16.80 -15.28 -2.75
N ALA A 371 -18.09 -15.54 -2.99
CA ALA A 371 -19.05 -15.92 -1.96
C ALA A 371 -18.81 -17.32 -1.37
N GLU A 372 -18.14 -18.22 -2.13
CA GLU A 372 -17.74 -19.53 -1.62
C GLU A 372 -16.65 -19.44 -0.58
N ARG A 373 -15.78 -18.40 -0.70
CA ARG A 373 -14.70 -18.14 0.25
C ARG A 373 -15.15 -17.26 1.41
N TYR A 374 -15.89 -16.20 1.13
CA TYR A 374 -16.35 -15.22 2.12
C TYR A 374 -17.87 -15.06 2.04
N ASN A 375 -18.59 -15.56 3.03
CA ASN A 375 -20.03 -15.37 3.12
C ASN A 375 -20.38 -13.87 3.12
N GLU A 376 -21.33 -13.42 2.28
CA GLU A 376 -21.71 -12.01 2.10
C GLU A 376 -20.48 -11.09 1.89
N PRO A 377 -19.68 -11.30 0.81
CA PRO A 377 -18.39 -10.64 0.65
C PRO A 377 -18.49 -9.13 0.47
N HIS A 378 -19.64 -8.59 0.11
CA HIS A 378 -19.89 -7.17 -0.07
C HIS A 378 -20.03 -6.42 1.26
N LEU A 379 -20.32 -7.10 2.36
CA LEU A 379 -20.45 -6.50 3.69
C LEU A 379 -19.08 -6.42 4.39
N PHE A 380 -18.89 -5.36 5.17
CA PHE A 380 -17.81 -5.24 6.13
C PHE A 380 -18.16 -6.02 7.39
N LYS A 381 -17.49 -7.12 7.65
CA LYS A 381 -17.78 -8.07 8.74
C LYS A 381 -16.50 -8.55 9.41
N PRO A 382 -15.98 -7.84 10.41
CA PRO A 382 -14.77 -8.25 11.15
C PRO A 382 -14.86 -9.66 11.75
N GLU A 383 -16.06 -10.13 12.09
CA GLU A 383 -16.28 -11.46 12.66
C GLU A 383 -15.72 -12.61 11.82
N ARG A 384 -15.46 -12.41 10.54
CA ARG A 384 -14.85 -13.42 9.66
C ARG A 384 -13.50 -13.89 10.16
N PHE A 385 -12.78 -12.96 10.78
CA PHE A 385 -11.39 -13.15 11.25
C PHE A 385 -11.32 -13.27 12.77
N LEU A 386 -12.46 -13.30 13.45
CA LEU A 386 -12.48 -13.45 14.90
C LEU A 386 -11.98 -14.85 15.28
N GLY A 387 -10.95 -14.89 16.12
CA GLY A 387 -10.30 -16.15 16.50
C GLY A 387 -9.10 -16.53 15.62
N ASP A 388 -8.87 -15.86 14.51
CA ASP A 388 -7.62 -16.02 13.76
C ASP A 388 -6.46 -15.36 14.51
N LYS A 389 -5.49 -16.19 14.95
CA LYS A 389 -4.33 -15.76 15.72
C LYS A 389 -3.08 -15.52 14.87
N MET A 390 -3.10 -15.86 13.59
CA MET A 390 -1.96 -15.66 12.71
C MET A 390 -1.74 -14.16 12.47
N SER A 391 -0.47 -13.75 12.41
CA SER A 391 -0.11 -12.44 11.85
C SER A 391 -0.46 -12.40 10.37
N MET A 392 -0.65 -11.21 9.79
CA MET A 392 -0.88 -11.10 8.34
C MET A 392 0.33 -11.59 7.54
N SER A 393 1.53 -11.47 8.10
CA SER A 393 2.74 -12.01 7.48
C SER A 393 2.71 -13.54 7.40
N ASP A 394 2.37 -14.22 8.50
CA ASP A 394 2.27 -15.68 8.54
C ASP A 394 1.11 -16.19 7.68
N SER A 395 -0.03 -15.52 7.74
CA SER A 395 -1.20 -15.81 6.93
C SER A 395 -0.89 -15.73 5.43
N THR A 396 -0.30 -14.63 4.97
CA THR A 396 0.05 -14.43 3.55
C THR A 396 1.05 -15.49 3.05
N ALA A 397 1.95 -15.96 3.91
CA ALA A 397 2.94 -17.00 3.59
C ALA A 397 2.39 -18.42 3.75
N HIS A 398 1.18 -18.61 4.29
CA HIS A 398 0.65 -19.92 4.62
C HIS A 398 0.56 -20.83 3.40
N ALA A 399 0.96 -22.10 3.58
CA ALA A 399 1.04 -23.08 2.49
C ALA A 399 -0.33 -23.46 1.93
N ASP A 400 -1.36 -23.52 2.79
CA ASP A 400 -2.74 -23.73 2.40
C ASP A 400 -3.39 -22.37 2.09
N PRO A 401 -3.80 -22.10 0.85
CA PRO A 401 -4.42 -20.83 0.48
C PRO A 401 -5.77 -20.59 1.15
N SER A 402 -6.45 -21.63 1.63
CA SER A 402 -7.72 -21.49 2.36
C SER A 402 -7.54 -20.87 3.75
N GLN A 403 -6.33 -21.01 4.32
CA GLN A 403 -5.95 -20.44 5.62
C GLN A 403 -5.41 -19.01 5.52
N ARG A 404 -5.26 -18.47 4.31
CA ARG A 404 -4.87 -17.07 4.13
C ARG A 404 -6.07 -16.17 4.40
N ASP A 405 -5.90 -15.15 5.22
CA ASP A 405 -6.96 -14.18 5.55
C ASP A 405 -7.42 -13.39 4.30
N HIS A 406 -6.48 -12.89 3.51
CA HIS A 406 -6.74 -12.17 2.25
C HIS A 406 -5.50 -12.19 1.34
N PHE A 407 -5.62 -11.56 0.16
CA PHE A 407 -4.56 -11.47 -0.86
C PHE A 407 -4.15 -10.03 -1.17
N ALA A 408 -4.43 -9.07 -0.28
CA ALA A 408 -4.14 -7.65 -0.50
C ALA A 408 -2.63 -7.36 -0.62
N PHE A 409 -1.77 -8.16 0.00
CA PHE A 409 -0.32 -8.04 -0.06
C PHE A 409 0.34 -8.80 -1.22
N GLY A 410 -0.45 -9.35 -2.14
CA GLY A 410 0.06 -10.16 -3.23
C GLY A 410 0.57 -11.54 -2.80
N ALA A 411 1.44 -12.15 -3.59
CA ALA A 411 1.95 -13.50 -3.35
C ALA A 411 3.33 -13.73 -4.00
N GLY A 412 3.97 -14.83 -3.64
CA GLY A 412 5.22 -15.28 -4.23
C GLY A 412 6.40 -14.35 -3.99
N ARG A 413 7.33 -14.32 -4.91
CA ARG A 413 8.57 -13.54 -4.81
C ARG A 413 8.36 -12.02 -4.78
N ARG A 414 7.17 -11.54 -5.21
CA ARG A 414 6.77 -10.13 -5.25
C ARG A 414 5.81 -9.72 -4.12
N MET A 415 5.56 -10.61 -3.17
CA MET A 415 4.76 -10.31 -1.98
C MET A 415 5.26 -9.04 -1.29
N CYS A 416 4.36 -8.23 -0.74
CA CYS A 416 4.72 -6.98 -0.07
C CYS A 416 5.79 -7.20 1.03
N PRO A 417 6.87 -6.42 1.08
CA PRO A 417 7.86 -6.54 2.13
C PRO A 417 7.48 -5.83 3.42
N GLY A 418 6.51 -4.91 3.35
CA GLY A 418 6.08 -4.06 4.46
C GLY A 418 4.87 -4.60 5.24
N ILE A 419 4.48 -5.87 5.09
CA ILE A 419 3.28 -6.44 5.73
C ILE A 419 3.27 -6.18 7.22
N GLN A 420 4.39 -6.44 7.91
CA GLN A 420 4.46 -6.31 9.35
C GLN A 420 4.28 -4.86 9.81
N ILE A 421 4.91 -3.91 9.12
CA ILE A 421 4.78 -2.48 9.45
C ILE A 421 3.35 -2.01 9.20
N ALA A 422 2.76 -2.39 8.07
CA ALA A 422 1.38 -2.02 7.75
C ALA A 422 0.37 -2.61 8.76
N GLU A 423 0.56 -3.86 9.19
CA GLU A 423 -0.26 -4.50 10.24
C GLU A 423 -0.18 -3.71 11.55
N GLN A 424 1.04 -3.36 11.98
CA GLN A 424 1.27 -2.59 13.19
C GLN A 424 0.67 -1.18 13.10
N ASP A 425 0.93 -0.45 12.01
CA ASP A 425 0.39 0.91 11.81
C ASP A 425 -1.13 0.95 11.88
N MET A 426 -1.79 0.03 11.17
CA MET A 426 -3.25 -0.04 11.17
C MET A 426 -3.81 -0.45 12.52
N PHE A 427 -3.21 -1.45 13.16
CA PHE A 427 -3.66 -1.91 14.48
C PHE A 427 -3.52 -0.81 15.54
N ILE A 428 -2.36 -0.16 15.63
CA ILE A 428 -2.09 0.92 16.57
C ILE A 428 -3.04 2.09 16.32
N ALA A 429 -3.20 2.49 15.05
CA ALA A 429 -4.13 3.55 14.70
C ALA A 429 -5.59 3.21 15.07
N PHE A 430 -6.08 2.00 14.72
CA PHE A 430 -7.47 1.61 14.99
C PHE A 430 -7.75 1.50 16.49
N SER A 431 -6.85 0.86 17.25
CA SER A 431 -7.02 0.73 18.70
C SER A 431 -7.05 2.10 19.40
N ARG A 432 -6.12 2.99 19.05
CA ARG A 432 -6.03 4.33 19.66
C ARG A 432 -7.13 5.28 19.21
N LEU A 433 -7.54 5.24 17.95
CA LEU A 433 -8.67 6.04 17.45
C LEU A 433 -9.99 5.60 18.12
N LEU A 434 -10.23 4.31 18.26
CA LEU A 434 -11.40 3.77 18.98
C LEU A 434 -11.35 4.04 20.49
N TRP A 435 -10.16 4.01 21.10
CA TRP A 435 -9.98 4.40 22.49
C TRP A 435 -10.29 5.88 22.70
N ALA A 436 -9.82 6.76 21.82
CA ALA A 436 -9.89 8.20 21.97
C ALA A 436 -11.26 8.82 21.58
N PHE A 437 -11.88 8.32 20.49
CA PHE A 437 -12.96 9.03 19.81
C PHE A 437 -14.19 8.16 19.54
N GLU A 438 -15.29 8.89 19.31
CA GLU A 438 -16.50 8.40 18.65
C GLU A 438 -16.60 9.02 17.27
N PHE A 439 -16.90 8.18 16.26
CA PHE A 439 -17.08 8.60 14.87
C PHE A 439 -18.55 8.49 14.50
N SER A 440 -19.13 9.56 13.94
CA SER A 440 -20.49 9.53 13.45
C SER A 440 -20.64 10.31 12.14
N ALA A 441 -21.68 10.03 11.40
CA ALA A 441 -22.05 10.86 10.25
C ALA A 441 -22.58 12.23 10.74
N PRO A 442 -22.35 13.30 9.99
CA PRO A 442 -23.06 14.57 10.23
C PRO A 442 -24.56 14.37 10.21
N PRO A 443 -25.33 15.15 10.98
CA PRO A 443 -26.80 15.04 11.01
C PRO A 443 -27.41 15.12 9.61
N GLY A 444 -28.18 14.12 9.22
CA GLY A 444 -28.83 14.03 7.90
C GLY A 444 -27.96 13.56 6.75
N ALA A 445 -26.66 13.36 6.95
CA ALA A 445 -25.76 12.85 5.92
C ALA A 445 -25.95 11.34 5.71
N GLN A 446 -25.96 10.91 4.43
CA GLN A 446 -25.92 9.50 4.08
C GLN A 446 -24.48 9.06 3.83
N VAL A 447 -24.03 8.06 4.56
CA VAL A 447 -22.68 7.49 4.41
C VAL A 447 -22.68 6.55 3.21
N ASN A 448 -21.94 6.93 2.17
CA ASN A 448 -21.74 6.05 1.02
C ASN A 448 -20.45 5.24 1.22
N THR A 449 -20.58 3.93 1.27
CA THR A 449 -19.46 2.98 1.36
C THR A 449 -19.31 2.12 0.11
N ASP A 450 -20.11 2.37 -0.92
CA ASP A 450 -20.01 1.68 -2.19
C ASP A 450 -18.71 1.97 -2.91
N GLN A 451 -18.43 1.22 -3.97
CA GLN A 451 -17.23 1.44 -4.80
C GLN A 451 -17.17 2.83 -5.45
N SER A 452 -18.30 3.51 -5.57
CA SER A 452 -18.37 4.90 -6.06
C SER A 452 -17.83 5.94 -5.06
N ALA A 453 -17.76 5.57 -3.78
CA ALA A 453 -17.14 6.39 -2.72
C ALA A 453 -15.61 6.33 -2.72
N PHE A 454 -15.02 5.52 -3.59
CA PHE A 454 -13.58 5.36 -3.72
C PHE A 454 -13.11 5.90 -5.07
N PHE A 455 -11.91 6.43 -5.11
CA PHE A 455 -11.26 6.88 -6.34
C PHE A 455 -9.92 6.18 -6.55
N GLY A 456 -9.32 6.36 -7.73
CA GLY A 456 -8.13 5.66 -8.18
C GLY A 456 -8.46 4.34 -8.89
N GLU A 457 -7.70 4.01 -9.92
CA GLU A 457 -7.86 2.78 -10.69
C GLU A 457 -6.83 1.72 -10.28
N THR A 458 -5.60 2.12 -10.00
CA THR A 458 -4.51 1.25 -9.56
C THR A 458 -4.45 1.17 -8.04
N VAL A 459 -4.29 2.32 -7.39
CA VAL A 459 -4.39 2.45 -5.94
C VAL A 459 -5.72 3.11 -5.61
N ARG A 460 -6.49 2.48 -4.73
CA ARG A 460 -7.84 2.95 -4.35
C ARG A 460 -7.87 3.40 -2.91
N ARG A 461 -8.43 4.59 -2.71
CA ARG A 461 -8.68 5.16 -1.39
C ARG A 461 -10.07 5.83 -1.35
N PRO A 462 -10.67 6.04 -0.18
CA PRO A 462 -11.92 6.79 -0.08
C PRO A 462 -11.78 8.19 -0.68
N LYS A 463 -12.83 8.64 -1.36
CA LYS A 463 -12.97 10.07 -1.66
C LYS A 463 -13.08 10.84 -0.35
N PRO A 464 -12.74 12.13 -0.31
CA PRO A 464 -13.02 12.95 0.85
C PRO A 464 -14.48 12.78 1.31
N PHE A 465 -14.68 12.58 2.60
CA PHE A 465 -15.98 12.39 3.23
C PHE A 465 -16.04 13.15 4.55
N GLU A 466 -17.25 13.50 4.98
CA GLU A 466 -17.47 14.19 6.22
C GLU A 466 -17.67 13.22 7.38
N VAL A 467 -17.11 13.54 8.53
CA VAL A 467 -17.23 12.78 9.78
C VAL A 467 -17.24 13.73 10.97
N VAL A 468 -18.08 13.42 11.94
CA VAL A 468 -18.04 14.05 13.26
C VAL A 468 -17.18 13.19 14.16
N ILE A 469 -16.11 13.77 14.69
CA ILE A 469 -15.13 13.12 15.57
C ILE A 469 -15.28 13.74 16.95
N THR A 470 -15.71 12.95 17.93
CA THR A 470 -15.98 13.43 19.28
C THR A 470 -15.08 12.71 20.28
N PRO A 471 -14.31 13.42 21.13
CA PRO A 471 -13.57 12.79 22.22
C PRO A 471 -14.51 12.07 23.17
N ARG A 472 -14.12 10.88 23.62
CA ARG A 472 -14.98 10.02 24.47
C ARG A 472 -15.09 10.49 25.93
N SER A 473 -14.05 11.16 26.45
CA SER A 473 -14.08 11.78 27.78
C SER A 473 -12.99 12.83 27.96
N SER A 474 -13.16 13.71 28.96
CA SER A 474 -12.16 14.71 29.34
C SER A 474 -10.88 14.10 29.91
N LYS A 475 -10.95 12.93 30.55
CA LYS A 475 -9.78 12.22 31.04
C LYS A 475 -8.91 11.70 29.90
N ARG A 476 -9.53 11.15 28.86
CA ARG A 476 -8.81 10.72 27.64
C ARG A 476 -8.17 11.89 26.92
N VAL A 477 -8.84 13.04 26.87
CA VAL A 477 -8.23 14.28 26.36
C VAL A 477 -6.97 14.63 27.15
N ALA A 478 -7.05 14.66 28.49
CA ALA A 478 -5.88 14.95 29.32
C ALA A 478 -4.74 13.92 29.14
N THR A 479 -5.08 12.65 28.92
CA THR A 479 -4.11 11.60 28.62
C THR A 479 -3.43 11.83 27.28
N ILE A 480 -4.19 12.19 26.22
CA ILE A 480 -3.61 12.48 24.89
C ILE A 480 -2.61 13.64 24.98
N GLU A 481 -2.95 14.71 25.70
CA GLU A 481 -2.05 15.86 25.89
C GLU A 481 -0.76 15.45 26.62
N ARG A 482 -0.89 14.70 27.72
CA ARG A 482 0.25 14.19 28.49
C ARG A 482 1.15 13.30 27.64
N GLU A 483 0.57 12.34 26.91
CA GLU A 483 1.34 11.41 26.08
C GLU A 483 2.03 12.11 24.89
N MET A 484 1.42 13.17 24.37
CA MET A 484 2.05 14.00 23.34
C MET A 484 3.32 14.70 23.87
N GLU A 485 3.26 15.27 25.07
CA GLU A 485 4.44 15.87 25.70
C GLU A 485 5.54 14.82 26.00
N LEU A 486 5.15 13.63 26.45
CA LEU A 486 6.09 12.53 26.64
C LEU A 486 6.71 12.04 25.32
N ALA A 487 5.92 11.94 24.24
CA ALA A 487 6.41 11.60 22.93
C ALA A 487 7.41 12.62 22.39
N LYS A 488 7.14 13.93 22.57
CA LYS A 488 8.09 15.01 22.22
C LYS A 488 9.41 14.87 22.92
N GLN A 489 9.38 14.62 24.25
CA GLN A 489 10.58 14.54 25.07
C GLN A 489 11.39 13.27 24.83
N ASN A 490 10.73 12.11 24.74
CA ASN A 490 11.38 10.81 24.79
C ASN A 490 11.62 10.16 23.43
N VAL A 491 10.86 10.57 22.40
CA VAL A 491 10.95 9.97 21.07
C VAL A 491 11.24 11.02 20.00
N PHE A 492 10.40 12.05 19.85
CA PHE A 492 10.55 13.01 18.77
C PHE A 492 11.84 13.83 18.87
N SER A 493 12.30 14.12 20.09
CA SER A 493 13.60 14.77 20.31
C SER A 493 14.78 13.97 19.75
N LEU A 494 14.65 12.63 19.68
CA LEU A 494 15.67 11.75 19.11
C LEU A 494 15.74 11.83 17.59
N TYR A 495 14.60 12.07 16.93
CA TYR A 495 14.50 12.16 15.46
C TYR A 495 14.82 13.57 14.91
N GLY A 496 15.25 14.50 15.77
CA GLY A 496 15.48 15.89 15.43
C GLY A 496 14.15 16.58 15.06
N SER A 497 13.95 17.83 15.51
CA SER A 497 12.86 18.64 14.98
C SER A 497 13.15 18.89 13.50
N TYR A 498 12.28 18.40 12.63
CA TYR A 498 12.23 18.86 11.27
C TYR A 498 11.73 20.33 11.31
N ASN A 499 12.65 21.24 11.54
CA ASN A 499 12.45 22.65 11.27
C ASN A 499 12.70 22.81 9.79
N GLY A 500 11.68 23.18 9.01
CA GLY A 500 11.65 23.29 7.57
C GLY A 500 12.73 24.15 6.88
N ASP A 501 13.78 24.50 7.59
CA ASP A 501 14.88 25.35 7.12
C ASP A 501 15.94 24.61 6.29
N LYS A 502 15.80 23.30 6.08
CA LYS A 502 16.84 22.51 5.40
C LYS A 502 16.37 21.48 4.36
N LEU A 503 15.07 21.23 4.18
CA LEU A 503 14.68 20.64 2.91
C LEU A 503 14.72 21.76 1.87
N PRO A 504 15.31 21.54 0.70
CA PRO A 504 15.16 22.47 -0.39
C PRO A 504 13.66 22.73 -0.56
N ASP A 505 13.28 23.99 -0.75
CA ASP A 505 11.96 24.34 -1.23
C ASP A 505 11.70 23.42 -2.43
N PHE A 506 10.90 22.39 -2.21
CA PHE A 506 10.36 21.69 -3.34
C PHE A 506 9.37 22.68 -3.96
N ASP A 507 9.87 23.57 -4.86
CA ASP A 507 9.02 24.32 -5.79
C ASP A 507 8.24 23.30 -6.60
N ILE A 508 7.17 22.80 -5.99
CA ILE A 508 6.29 21.78 -6.49
C ILE A 508 5.05 22.46 -7.05
#